data_4943359d5d24e22fa98b95e8f1c220e1
#
_entry.id   4943359d5d24e22fa98b95e8f1c220e1
#
_cell.length_a   1.000
_cell.length_b   1.000
_cell.length_c   1.000
_cell.angle_alpha   90.00
_cell.angle_beta   90.00
_cell.angle_gamma   90.00
#
_symmetry.space_group_name_H-M   'P 1'
#
loop_
_entity.id
_entity.type
_entity.pdbx_description
1 polymer ?
#
loop_
_entity_poly.entity_id
_entity_poly.type
_entity_poly.pdbx_seq_one_letter_code
_entity_poly.pdbx_strand_id
1 'polypeptide(L)'
;MLAPYLPFVTEEVWSWYREGSVHQAAWPTTSNLEVTPDGSIEGAIEDASSVLLGVASEALVVLRRVKSEAKVSPRTPFLEVTVSAPEQMIPLLEDVLEDLAAATKIQGPAHFEASADSTEDEGSIRVASFELGEAPAKKKD
;
A
#
# COMPACT_ATOMS: atom_id res chain seq x y z
N MET A 1 4.58 -20.95 2.34
CA MET A 1 3.31 -21.49 1.81
C MET A 1 3.43 -22.17 0.44
N LEU A 2 4.62 -22.24 -0.18
CA LEU A 2 4.82 -22.91 -1.48
C LEU A 2 5.09 -24.41 -1.38
N ALA A 3 5.43 -24.93 -0.18
CA ALA A 3 5.80 -26.33 0.03
C ALA A 3 4.79 -27.37 -0.49
N PRO A 4 3.45 -27.17 -0.39
CA PRO A 4 2.47 -28.12 -0.93
C PRO A 4 2.47 -28.19 -2.47
N TYR A 5 2.91 -27.14 -3.14
CA TYR A 5 2.87 -27.02 -4.61
C TYR A 5 4.23 -27.30 -5.26
N LEU A 6 5.32 -27.02 -4.57
CA LEU A 6 6.69 -27.17 -5.05
C LEU A 6 7.56 -27.93 -4.03
N PRO A 7 7.24 -29.20 -3.73
CA PRO A 7 7.82 -29.90 -2.60
C PRO A 7 9.35 -30.02 -2.67
N PHE A 8 9.89 -30.37 -3.82
CA PHE A 8 11.33 -30.58 -3.96
C PHE A 8 12.13 -29.29 -3.91
N VAL A 9 11.64 -28.23 -4.56
CA VAL A 9 12.30 -26.92 -4.58
C VAL A 9 12.29 -26.29 -3.20
N THR A 10 11.18 -26.36 -2.48
CA THR A 10 11.09 -25.80 -1.13
C THR A 10 11.92 -26.58 -0.12
N GLU A 11 12.06 -27.88 -0.28
CA GLU A 11 12.93 -28.70 0.55
C GLU A 11 14.41 -28.37 0.30
N GLU A 12 14.80 -28.21 -0.96
CA GLU A 12 16.16 -27.80 -1.30
C GLU A 12 16.51 -26.43 -0.72
N VAL A 13 15.64 -25.43 -0.94
CA VAL A 13 15.83 -24.08 -0.37
C VAL A 13 15.87 -24.11 1.16
N TRP A 14 15.01 -24.91 1.80
CA TRP A 14 14.99 -25.06 3.25
C TRP A 14 16.32 -25.57 3.81
N SER A 15 16.93 -26.55 3.14
CA SER A 15 18.19 -27.16 3.56
C SER A 15 19.38 -26.18 3.56
N TRP A 16 19.30 -25.05 2.87
CA TRP A 16 20.39 -24.07 2.79
C TRP A 16 20.56 -23.27 4.09
N TYR A 17 19.52 -23.16 4.90
CA TYR A 17 19.54 -22.33 6.11
C TYR A 17 18.89 -22.97 7.34
N ARG A 18 18.33 -24.15 7.21
CA ARG A 18 17.70 -24.88 8.32
C ARG A 18 17.94 -26.38 8.22
N GLU A 19 18.07 -27.02 9.37
CA GLU A 19 18.07 -28.46 9.47
C GLU A 19 16.63 -29.03 9.45
N GLY A 20 16.50 -30.30 9.03
CA GLY A 20 15.21 -30.96 8.92
C GLY A 20 14.45 -30.66 7.65
N SER A 21 13.19 -31.01 7.60
CA SER A 21 12.32 -30.90 6.44
C SER A 21 11.28 -29.79 6.60
N VAL A 22 11.07 -28.97 5.56
CA VAL A 22 10.00 -27.96 5.53
C VAL A 22 8.61 -28.59 5.67
N HIS A 23 8.45 -29.85 5.22
CA HIS A 23 7.18 -30.57 5.30
C HIS A 23 6.85 -31.09 6.70
N GLN A 24 7.85 -31.15 7.58
CA GLN A 24 7.70 -31.52 8.99
C GLN A 24 7.71 -30.30 9.92
N ALA A 25 8.03 -29.13 9.39
CA ALA A 25 8.03 -27.88 10.15
C ALA A 25 6.60 -27.47 10.53
N ALA A 26 6.46 -26.86 11.71
CA ALA A 26 5.19 -26.27 12.10
C ALA A 26 4.74 -25.19 11.11
N TRP A 27 3.44 -25.10 10.87
CA TRP A 27 2.88 -24.04 10.05
C TRP A 27 3.16 -22.67 10.71
N PRO A 28 3.47 -21.66 9.91
CA PRO A 28 3.61 -20.29 10.44
C PRO A 28 2.32 -19.86 11.14
N THR A 29 2.46 -19.27 12.31
CA THR A 29 1.37 -18.62 13.02
C THR A 29 1.38 -17.12 12.69
N THR A 30 0.28 -16.44 12.96
CA THR A 30 0.19 -14.98 12.75
C THR A 30 1.27 -14.23 13.53
N SER A 31 1.62 -14.72 14.73
CA SER A 31 2.72 -14.16 15.53
C SER A 31 4.10 -14.21 14.86
N ASN A 32 4.31 -15.09 13.89
CA ASN A 32 5.56 -15.14 13.11
C ASN A 32 5.60 -14.10 11.98
N LEU A 33 4.50 -13.41 11.73
CA LEU A 33 4.33 -12.41 10.66
C LEU A 33 4.28 -10.98 11.22
N GLU A 34 4.22 -10.85 12.54
CA GLU A 34 4.21 -9.57 13.23
C GLU A 34 5.62 -8.99 13.23
N VAL A 35 5.84 -7.93 12.47
CA VAL A 35 7.12 -7.20 12.41
C VAL A 35 6.91 -5.84 13.04
N THR A 36 7.63 -5.58 14.13
CA THR A 36 7.65 -4.24 14.72
C THR A 36 8.49 -3.29 13.87
N PRO A 37 8.27 -1.96 13.94
CA PRO A 37 9.05 -0.97 13.20
C PRO A 37 10.57 -1.02 13.46
N ASP A 38 10.99 -1.59 14.60
CA ASP A 38 12.40 -1.81 14.95
C ASP A 38 12.93 -3.17 14.48
N GLY A 39 12.12 -3.96 13.77
CA GLY A 39 12.46 -5.29 13.28
C GLY A 39 12.33 -6.40 14.34
N SER A 40 11.85 -6.12 15.53
CA SER A 40 11.52 -7.13 16.54
C SER A 40 10.13 -7.72 16.28
N ILE A 41 9.96 -9.00 16.61
CA ILE A 41 8.68 -9.71 16.46
C ILE A 41 8.02 -9.76 17.82
N GLU A 42 7.16 -8.81 18.14
CA GLU A 42 6.33 -8.84 19.34
C GLU A 42 4.86 -8.57 18.99
N GLY A 43 3.99 -9.42 19.54
CA GLY A 43 2.56 -9.45 19.25
C GLY A 43 1.78 -8.25 19.78
N ALA A 44 1.75 -7.16 19.04
CA ALA A 44 0.87 -6.03 19.34
C ALA A 44 0.60 -5.08 18.14
N ILE A 45 0.60 -5.52 16.88
CA ILE A 45 0.31 -4.62 15.74
C ILE A 45 -0.85 -5.13 14.87
N GLU A 46 -1.79 -5.88 15.41
CA GLU A 46 -3.00 -6.20 14.63
C GLU A 46 -3.80 -4.93 14.29
N ASP A 47 -3.86 -3.95 15.21
CA ASP A 47 -4.64 -2.73 14.99
C ASP A 47 -3.91 -1.70 14.12
N ALA A 48 -2.66 -1.36 14.39
CA ALA A 48 -1.97 -0.30 13.67
C ALA A 48 -1.68 -0.64 12.20
N SER A 49 -1.23 -1.87 11.91
CA SER A 49 -0.97 -2.29 10.53
C SER A 49 -2.25 -2.44 9.72
N SER A 50 -3.35 -2.89 10.33
CA SER A 50 -4.64 -3.00 9.66
C SER A 50 -5.25 -1.62 9.36
N VAL A 51 -5.10 -0.66 10.26
CA VAL A 51 -5.52 0.73 10.06
C VAL A 51 -4.70 1.37 8.95
N LEU A 52 -3.37 1.21 8.97
CA LEU A 52 -2.48 1.75 7.93
C LEU A 52 -2.82 1.19 6.54
N LEU A 53 -3.05 -0.12 6.44
CA LEU A 53 -3.48 -0.77 5.21
C LEU A 53 -4.86 -0.28 4.75
N GLY A 54 -5.77 -0.04 5.68
CA GLY A 54 -7.09 0.54 5.40
C GLY A 54 -6.98 1.92 4.77
N VAL A 55 -6.21 2.82 5.39
CA VAL A 55 -5.93 4.18 4.91
C VAL A 55 -5.26 4.16 3.54
N ALA A 56 -4.24 3.32 3.35
CA ALA A 56 -3.55 3.16 2.07
C ALA A 56 -4.50 2.67 0.97
N SER A 57 -5.36 1.70 1.28
CA SER A 57 -6.33 1.15 0.33
C SER A 57 -7.37 2.19 -0.08
N GLU A 58 -7.90 2.97 0.86
CA GLU A 58 -8.86 4.04 0.59
C GLU A 58 -8.23 5.13 -0.28
N ALA A 59 -7.05 5.61 0.07
CA ALA A 59 -6.31 6.60 -0.72
C ALA A 59 -6.04 6.10 -2.15
N LEU A 60 -5.66 4.82 -2.30
CA LEU A 60 -5.43 4.22 -3.60
C LEU A 60 -6.70 4.16 -4.46
N VAL A 61 -7.84 3.82 -3.85
CA VAL A 61 -9.14 3.80 -4.54
C VAL A 61 -9.50 5.19 -5.04
N VAL A 62 -9.37 6.21 -4.21
CA VAL A 62 -9.71 7.59 -4.55
C VAL A 62 -8.81 8.12 -5.67
N LEU A 63 -7.48 7.92 -5.59
CA LEU A 63 -6.52 8.32 -6.62
C LEU A 63 -6.79 7.62 -7.97
N ARG A 64 -7.14 6.35 -7.96
CA ARG A 64 -7.51 5.62 -9.18
C ARG A 64 -8.84 6.08 -9.76
N ARG A 65 -9.81 6.41 -8.90
CA ARG A 65 -11.11 6.94 -9.30
C ARG A 65 -10.96 8.24 -10.06
N VAL A 66 -10.14 9.18 -9.57
CA VAL A 66 -9.83 10.45 -10.26
C VAL A 66 -9.32 10.21 -11.68
N LYS A 67 -8.39 9.28 -11.88
CA LYS A 67 -7.89 8.94 -13.23
C LYS A 67 -8.98 8.35 -14.13
N SER A 68 -9.86 7.52 -13.55
CA SER A 68 -10.99 6.93 -14.27
C SER A 68 -12.00 7.99 -14.70
N GLU A 69 -12.32 8.93 -13.84
CA GLU A 69 -13.23 10.05 -14.11
C GLU A 69 -12.65 11.01 -15.16
N ALA A 70 -11.34 11.27 -15.09
CA ALA A 70 -10.61 12.02 -16.10
C ALA A 70 -10.42 11.25 -17.44
N LYS A 71 -10.86 9.97 -17.50
CA LYS A 71 -10.75 9.08 -18.67
C LYS A 71 -9.32 8.95 -19.21
N VAL A 72 -8.33 8.98 -18.32
CA VAL A 72 -6.91 8.81 -18.64
C VAL A 72 -6.43 7.40 -18.31
N SER A 73 -5.27 7.06 -18.88
CA SER A 73 -4.64 5.76 -18.58
C SER A 73 -4.23 5.67 -17.10
N PRO A 74 -4.32 4.51 -16.45
CA PRO A 74 -3.77 4.29 -15.12
C PRO A 74 -2.26 4.61 -15.02
N ARG A 75 -1.55 4.58 -16.16
CA ARG A 75 -0.12 4.89 -16.25
C ARG A 75 0.19 6.38 -16.35
N THR A 76 -0.82 7.23 -16.57
CA THR A 76 -0.66 8.69 -16.58
C THR A 76 -0.13 9.14 -15.23
N PRO A 77 0.99 9.89 -15.17
CA PRO A 77 1.52 10.36 -13.90
C PRO A 77 0.68 11.52 -13.34
N PHE A 78 0.64 11.63 -12.03
CA PHE A 78 0.27 12.87 -11.36
C PHE A 78 1.51 13.76 -11.30
N LEU A 79 1.39 14.99 -11.79
CA LEU A 79 2.42 16.03 -11.68
C LEU A 79 2.30 16.76 -10.36
N GLU A 80 1.09 16.87 -9.84
CA GLU A 80 0.78 17.40 -8.53
C GLU A 80 -0.52 16.79 -8.04
N VAL A 81 -0.63 16.53 -6.74
CA VAL A 81 -1.86 16.06 -6.12
C VAL A 81 -1.99 16.59 -4.71
N THR A 82 -3.18 17.08 -4.37
CA THR A 82 -3.56 17.46 -3.01
C THR A 82 -4.67 16.54 -2.53
N VAL A 83 -4.41 15.86 -1.43
CA VAL A 83 -5.34 14.93 -0.81
C VAL A 83 -5.88 15.55 0.47
N SER A 84 -7.18 15.64 0.58
CA SER A 84 -7.87 16.08 1.79
C SER A 84 -8.29 14.86 2.60
N ALA A 85 -7.93 14.84 3.87
CA ALA A 85 -8.22 13.75 4.80
C ALA A 85 -8.43 14.29 6.22
N PRO A 86 -9.04 13.51 7.13
CA PRO A 86 -9.08 13.84 8.55
C PRO A 86 -7.68 14.04 9.12
N GLU A 87 -7.50 15.04 9.98
CA GLU A 87 -6.19 15.40 10.56
C GLU A 87 -5.45 14.19 11.18
N GLN A 88 -6.19 13.28 11.81
CA GLN A 88 -5.64 12.06 12.40
C GLN A 88 -5.12 11.04 11.38
N MET A 89 -5.53 11.12 10.11
CA MET A 89 -5.08 10.22 9.04
C MET A 89 -3.88 10.77 8.28
N ILE A 90 -3.57 12.04 8.40
CA ILE A 90 -2.46 12.69 7.66
C ILE A 90 -1.12 12.00 7.95
N PRO A 91 -0.72 11.73 9.22
CA PRO A 91 0.53 11.03 9.51
C PRO A 91 0.59 9.64 8.87
N LEU A 92 -0.53 8.91 8.86
CA LEU A 92 -0.61 7.58 8.25
C LEU A 92 -0.49 7.64 6.71
N LEU A 93 -1.02 8.69 6.09
CA LEU A 93 -0.87 8.93 4.65
C LEU A 93 0.56 9.30 4.27
N GLU A 94 1.26 10.06 5.12
CA GLU A 94 2.68 10.38 4.96
C GLU A 94 3.54 9.12 5.02
N ASP A 95 3.27 8.21 5.96
CA ASP A 95 3.98 6.94 6.11
C ASP A 95 3.85 6.03 4.88
N VAL A 96 2.70 6.05 4.20
CA VAL A 96 2.46 5.22 3.01
C VAL A 96 2.64 5.97 1.69
N LEU A 97 3.09 7.22 1.73
CA LEU A 97 3.18 8.08 0.54
C LEU A 97 4.08 7.48 -0.55
N GLU A 98 5.21 6.88 -0.18
CA GLU A 98 6.14 6.28 -1.15
C GLU A 98 5.47 5.14 -1.92
N ASP A 99 4.74 4.27 -1.24
CA ASP A 99 4.01 3.17 -1.85
C ASP A 99 2.86 3.67 -2.73
N LEU A 100 2.10 4.67 -2.26
CA LEU A 100 1.05 5.31 -3.04
C LEU A 100 1.61 5.99 -4.30
N ALA A 101 2.73 6.69 -4.19
CA ALA A 101 3.39 7.34 -5.31
C ALA A 101 3.87 6.31 -6.34
N ALA A 102 4.46 5.21 -5.91
CA ALA A 102 4.88 4.13 -6.79
C ALA A 102 3.67 3.48 -7.50
N ALA A 103 2.60 3.18 -6.77
CA ALA A 103 1.41 2.51 -7.28
C ALA A 103 0.57 3.38 -8.22
N THR A 104 0.49 4.68 -7.95
CA THR A 104 -0.33 5.64 -8.71
C THR A 104 0.45 6.54 -9.65
N LYS A 105 1.78 6.38 -9.71
CA LYS A 105 2.67 7.18 -10.56
C LYS A 105 2.61 8.68 -10.22
N ILE A 106 2.70 9.02 -8.95
CA ILE A 106 2.91 10.40 -8.54
C ILE A 106 4.38 10.72 -8.79
N GLN A 107 4.67 11.73 -9.61
CA GLN A 107 6.03 12.17 -9.97
C GLN A 107 6.37 13.55 -9.41
N GLY A 108 5.37 14.30 -9.01
CA GLY A 108 5.52 15.61 -8.42
C GLY A 108 5.16 15.64 -6.94
N PRO A 109 4.98 16.83 -6.36
CA PRO A 109 4.64 16.97 -4.95
C PRO A 109 3.24 16.40 -4.65
N ALA A 110 3.14 15.73 -3.51
CA ALA A 110 1.88 15.33 -2.91
C ALA A 110 1.67 16.13 -1.63
N HIS A 111 0.56 16.82 -1.54
CA HIS A 111 0.18 17.62 -0.39
C HIS A 111 -0.99 16.99 0.35
N PHE A 112 -0.95 17.06 1.67
CA PHE A 112 -2.05 16.60 2.51
C PHE A 112 -2.66 17.79 3.24
N GLU A 113 -3.97 17.91 3.18
CA GLU A 113 -4.73 18.99 3.82
C GLU A 113 -5.77 18.39 4.76
N ALA A 114 -5.94 19.00 5.93
CA ALA A 114 -6.98 18.61 6.84
C ALA A 114 -8.36 18.96 6.26
N SER A 115 -9.28 17.98 6.24
CA SER A 115 -10.66 18.21 5.84
C SER A 115 -11.35 19.14 6.84
N ALA A 116 -11.82 20.30 6.37
CA ALA A 116 -12.55 21.25 7.19
C ALA A 116 -14.05 20.93 7.29
N ASP A 117 -14.56 19.97 6.53
CA ASP A 117 -15.99 19.65 6.45
C ASP A 117 -16.36 18.51 7.40
N SER A 118 -17.08 18.89 8.45
CA SER A 118 -17.70 17.99 9.45
C SER A 118 -19.06 17.43 8.99
N THR A 119 -19.34 17.35 7.69
CA THR A 119 -20.59 16.78 7.18
C THR A 119 -20.49 15.27 6.98
N GLU A 120 -21.32 14.54 7.63
CA GLU A 120 -21.80 13.14 7.60
C GLU A 120 -20.99 12.02 6.90
N ASP A 121 -19.88 12.33 6.22
CA ASP A 121 -18.91 11.42 5.66
C ASP A 121 -17.57 11.56 6.44
N GLU A 122 -17.68 11.60 7.76
CA GLU A 122 -16.52 11.64 8.68
C GLU A 122 -15.65 10.40 8.45
N GLY A 123 -14.55 10.61 7.73
CA GLY A 123 -13.52 9.60 7.56
C GLY A 123 -13.09 9.32 6.12
N SER A 124 -13.71 9.89 5.12
CA SER A 124 -13.31 9.58 3.75
C SER A 124 -12.20 10.50 3.23
N ILE A 125 -11.17 9.89 2.68
CA ILE A 125 -10.09 10.54 1.95
C ILE A 125 -10.64 11.05 0.62
N ARG A 126 -10.28 12.29 0.22
CA ARG A 126 -10.70 12.89 -1.06
C ARG A 126 -9.51 13.56 -1.74
N VAL A 127 -9.55 13.64 -3.06
CA VAL A 127 -8.59 14.46 -3.81
C VAL A 127 -9.17 15.86 -3.96
N ALA A 128 -8.51 16.87 -3.39
CA ALA A 128 -8.93 18.26 -3.44
C ALA A 128 -8.53 18.90 -4.76
N SER A 129 -7.32 18.65 -5.23
CA SER A 129 -6.81 19.15 -6.52
C SER A 129 -5.79 18.17 -7.11
N PHE A 130 -5.65 18.17 -8.42
CA PHE A 130 -4.65 17.35 -9.09
C PHE A 130 -4.26 17.93 -10.44
N GLU A 131 -3.04 17.65 -10.85
CA GLU A 131 -2.53 17.88 -12.21
C GLU A 131 -2.03 16.55 -12.79
N LEU A 132 -2.43 16.25 -14.02
CA LEU A 132 -2.05 15.02 -14.73
C LEU A 132 -1.05 15.35 -15.85
N GLY A 133 -0.04 14.53 -15.98
CA GLY A 133 0.90 14.57 -17.09
C GLY A 133 0.39 13.87 -18.34
N GLU A 134 1.25 13.77 -19.34
CA GLU A 134 0.94 13.01 -20.56
C GLU A 134 1.07 11.50 -20.33
N ALA A 135 0.13 10.76 -20.88
CA ALA A 135 0.20 9.30 -20.83
C ALA A 135 1.43 8.80 -21.63
N PRO A 136 2.24 7.89 -21.10
CA PRO A 136 3.36 7.33 -21.85
C PRO A 136 2.85 6.68 -23.13
N ALA A 137 3.49 7.02 -24.25
CA ALA A 137 3.16 6.47 -25.57
C ALA A 137 3.19 4.93 -25.52
N LYS A 138 2.16 4.27 -26.10
CA LYS A 138 2.18 2.82 -26.28
C LYS A 138 3.38 2.48 -27.17
N LYS A 139 4.38 1.74 -26.64
CA LYS A 139 5.33 1.06 -27.50
C LYS A 139 4.51 0.12 -28.40
N LYS A 140 4.49 0.41 -29.71
CA LYS A 140 4.12 -0.58 -30.70
C LYS A 140 5.31 -1.53 -30.82
N ASP A 141 5.17 -2.74 -30.32
CA ASP A 141 5.95 -3.88 -30.77
C ASP A 141 5.42 -4.34 -32.13
#